data_c9fbba8755c249e48e96f737d9a34235
#
_entry.id   c9fbba8755c249e48e96f737d9a34235
#
_cell.length_a   1.000
_cell.length_b   1.000
_cell.length_c   1.000
_cell.angle_alpha   90.00
_cell.angle_beta   90.00
_cell.angle_gamma   90.00
#
_symmetry.space_group_name_H-M   'P 1'
#
loop_
_entity.id
_entity.type
_entity.pdbx_description
1 polymer ?
#
loop_
_entity_poly.entity_id
_entity_poly.type
_entity_poly.pdbx_seq_one_letter_code
_entity_poly.pdbx_strand_id
1 'polypeptide(L)'
;MINTKALLTGVAASLGVVSGAHAADAVHGQVVFGVWCTGCHEPLPGPSYAPPAGTYVLEQHYHGRVPAALEQRTDLTPTQIRATVRNGRNMMPQSRKTEISDADLDDLIAYLTQHNKARHDK
;
A
#
# COMPACT_ATOMS: atom_id res chain seq x y z
N MET A 1 -71.08 -22.66 2.60
CA MET A 1 -69.85 -22.96 3.35
C MET A 1 -68.67 -22.66 2.47
N ILE A 2 -68.05 -21.48 2.62
CA ILE A 2 -66.91 -21.04 1.81
C ILE A 2 -65.72 -21.02 2.73
N ASN A 3 -64.74 -21.89 2.45
CA ASN A 3 -63.51 -22.03 3.22
C ASN A 3 -62.40 -21.23 2.55
N THR A 4 -62.12 -20.03 3.05
CA THR A 4 -61.07 -19.16 2.55
C THR A 4 -59.80 -19.43 3.36
N LYS A 5 -58.88 -20.24 2.82
CA LYS A 5 -57.52 -20.37 3.36
C LYS A 5 -56.65 -19.22 2.79
N ALA A 6 -56.32 -18.26 3.64
CA ALA A 6 -55.39 -17.22 3.32
C ALA A 6 -53.94 -17.80 3.40
N LEU A 7 -53.26 -17.83 2.25
CA LEU A 7 -51.81 -18.06 2.20
C LEU A 7 -51.09 -16.76 2.54
N LEU A 8 -50.41 -16.73 3.65
CA LEU A 8 -49.45 -15.69 4.02
C LEU A 8 -48.11 -16.04 3.39
N THR A 9 -47.79 -15.36 2.27
CA THR A 9 -46.49 -15.45 1.62
C THR A 9 -45.52 -14.49 2.34
N GLY A 10 -44.66 -15.02 3.19
CA GLY A 10 -43.60 -14.25 3.85
C GLY A 10 -42.50 -13.92 2.87
N VAL A 11 -42.33 -12.64 2.56
CA VAL A 11 -41.16 -12.12 1.82
C VAL A 11 -40.00 -11.99 2.80
N ALA A 12 -39.03 -12.90 2.72
CA ALA A 12 -37.78 -12.78 3.44
C ALA A 12 -36.90 -11.76 2.72
N ALA A 13 -36.77 -10.56 3.29
CA ALA A 13 -35.83 -9.55 2.83
C ALA A 13 -34.42 -9.97 3.29
N SER A 14 -33.61 -10.49 2.35
CA SER A 14 -32.18 -10.73 2.59
C SER A 14 -31.46 -9.40 2.53
N LEU A 15 -31.05 -8.88 3.70
CA LEU A 15 -30.12 -7.77 3.82
C LEU A 15 -28.72 -8.25 3.37
N GLY A 16 -28.39 -8.03 2.10
CA GLY A 16 -27.07 -8.23 1.57
C GLY A 16 -26.10 -7.24 2.24
N VAL A 17 -25.17 -7.73 3.04
CA VAL A 17 -24.04 -6.95 3.53
C VAL A 17 -23.13 -6.64 2.32
N VAL A 18 -23.25 -5.43 1.78
CA VAL A 18 -22.30 -4.93 0.77
C VAL A 18 -21.01 -4.64 1.52
N SER A 19 -20.09 -5.59 1.51
CA SER A 19 -18.70 -5.33 1.89
C SER A 19 -18.15 -4.37 0.85
N GLY A 20 -18.06 -3.08 1.19
CA GLY A 20 -17.45 -2.08 0.34
C GLY A 20 -15.99 -2.48 0.07
N ALA A 21 -15.66 -2.87 -1.15
CA ALA A 21 -14.29 -3.04 -1.55
C ALA A 21 -13.63 -1.66 -1.51
N HIS A 22 -12.61 -1.50 -0.65
CA HIS A 22 -11.79 -0.30 -0.63
C HIS A 22 -11.02 -0.24 -1.95
N ALA A 23 -11.29 0.80 -2.76
CA ALA A 23 -10.47 1.08 -3.93
C ALA A 23 -9.21 1.81 -3.44
N ALA A 24 -8.03 1.26 -3.74
CA ALA A 24 -6.76 1.81 -3.28
C ALA A 24 -6.55 3.24 -3.82
N ASP A 25 -6.23 4.17 -2.92
CA ASP A 25 -6.05 5.59 -3.17
C ASP A 25 -4.56 5.99 -3.06
N ALA A 26 -3.94 6.28 -4.21
CA ALA A 26 -2.54 6.69 -4.25
C ALA A 26 -2.29 8.07 -3.60
N VAL A 27 -3.28 8.96 -3.54
CA VAL A 27 -3.16 10.27 -2.87
C VAL A 27 -3.08 10.07 -1.36
N HIS A 28 -3.95 9.23 -0.80
CA HIS A 28 -3.85 8.84 0.60
C HIS A 28 -2.58 8.03 0.87
N GLY A 29 -2.17 7.17 -0.06
CA GLY A 29 -0.91 6.42 0.02
C GLY A 29 0.33 7.32 0.14
N GLN A 30 0.34 8.49 -0.50
CA GLN A 30 1.38 9.50 -0.32
C GLN A 30 1.42 10.04 1.12
N VAL A 31 0.26 10.26 1.72
CA VAL A 31 0.18 10.69 3.13
C VAL A 31 0.73 9.60 4.05
N VAL A 32 0.35 8.34 3.82
CA VAL A 32 0.88 7.20 4.58
C VAL A 32 2.40 7.10 4.44
N PHE A 33 2.93 7.27 3.23
CA PHE A 33 4.37 7.30 2.97
C PHE A 33 5.05 8.43 3.74
N GLY A 34 4.48 9.63 3.71
CA GLY A 34 5.00 10.80 4.43
C GLY A 34 5.11 10.59 5.93
N VAL A 35 4.14 9.90 6.53
CA VAL A 35 4.10 9.68 7.98
C VAL A 35 5.04 8.55 8.43
N TRP A 36 5.10 7.45 7.66
CA TRP A 36 5.71 6.21 8.12
C TRP A 36 7.04 5.86 7.45
N CYS A 37 7.32 6.41 6.28
CA CYS A 37 8.41 5.94 5.44
C CYS A 37 9.51 6.99 5.18
N THR A 38 9.15 8.28 5.03
CA THR A 38 10.08 9.34 4.62
C THR A 38 11.28 9.49 5.55
N GLY A 39 11.11 9.34 6.87
CA GLY A 39 12.23 9.46 7.81
C GLY A 39 13.42 8.54 7.51
N CYS A 40 13.17 7.44 6.76
CA CYS A 40 14.21 6.51 6.33
C CYS A 40 14.35 6.40 4.81
N HIS A 41 13.31 6.76 4.05
CA HIS A 41 13.23 6.49 2.60
C HIS A 41 13.02 7.73 1.74
N GLU A 42 13.20 8.92 2.29
CA GLU A 42 13.19 10.14 1.47
C GLU A 42 14.37 10.16 0.49
N PRO A 43 14.29 10.94 -0.61
CA PRO A 43 15.41 11.14 -1.52
C PRO A 43 16.67 11.60 -0.79
N LEU A 44 17.84 11.25 -1.31
CA LEU A 44 19.10 11.73 -0.76
C LEU A 44 19.11 13.27 -0.81
N PRO A 45 19.22 13.96 0.32
CA PRO A 45 19.50 15.38 0.32
C PRO A 45 20.92 15.57 -0.26
N GLY A 46 21.21 16.68 -0.89
CA GLY A 46 22.53 16.93 -1.50
C GLY A 46 23.71 16.64 -0.56
N PRO A 47 24.94 16.80 -1.03
CA PRO A 47 26.18 16.23 -0.44
C PRO A 47 26.51 16.66 0.98
N SER A 48 25.78 17.62 1.54
CA SER A 48 26.06 18.18 2.88
C SER A 48 25.27 17.53 4.02
N TYR A 49 24.43 16.57 3.74
CA TYR A 49 23.57 15.92 4.77
C TYR A 49 23.84 14.43 4.89
N ALA A 50 23.74 13.91 6.11
CA ALA A 50 23.71 12.47 6.32
C ALA A 50 22.49 11.88 5.59
N PRO A 51 22.67 10.88 4.72
CA PRO A 51 21.55 10.30 3.97
C PRO A 51 20.59 9.57 4.91
N PRO A 52 19.28 9.55 4.62
CA PRO A 52 18.32 8.72 5.34
C PRO A 52 18.75 7.26 5.31
N ALA A 53 18.68 6.58 6.47
CA ALA A 53 19.28 5.26 6.65
C ALA A 53 18.80 4.22 5.61
N GLY A 54 17.49 4.20 5.32
CA GLY A 54 16.94 3.27 4.34
C GLY A 54 17.38 3.56 2.92
N THR A 55 17.34 4.83 2.50
CA THR A 55 17.81 5.25 1.16
C THR A 55 19.30 4.99 1.00
N TYR A 56 20.12 5.27 2.03
CA TYR A 56 21.55 4.98 1.98
C TYR A 56 21.83 3.48 1.80
N VAL A 57 21.16 2.61 2.57
CA VAL A 57 21.34 1.16 2.46
C VAL A 57 20.93 0.65 1.08
N LEU A 58 19.85 1.20 0.51
CA LEU A 58 19.41 0.84 -0.84
C LEU A 58 20.41 1.31 -1.90
N GLU A 59 20.98 2.51 -1.75
CA GLU A 59 22.03 2.98 -2.65
C GLU A 59 23.25 2.06 -2.64
N GLN A 60 23.73 1.68 -1.44
CA GLN A 60 24.83 0.73 -1.30
C GLN A 60 24.51 -0.64 -1.87
N HIS A 61 23.27 -1.11 -1.71
CA HIS A 61 22.86 -2.42 -2.23
C HIS A 61 22.74 -2.46 -3.74
N TYR A 62 22.19 -1.43 -4.34
CA TYR A 62 21.90 -1.40 -5.78
C TYR A 62 23.01 -0.77 -6.62
N HIS A 63 23.93 0.00 -6.03
CA HIS A 63 25.04 0.65 -6.72
C HIS A 63 24.58 1.44 -7.97
N GLY A 64 23.51 2.23 -7.83
CA GLY A 64 22.95 3.04 -8.92
C GLY A 64 22.20 2.26 -10.02
N ARG A 65 22.07 0.93 -9.92
CA ARG A 65 21.35 0.13 -10.94
C ARG A 65 19.85 0.42 -10.97
N VAL A 66 19.28 0.80 -9.84
CA VAL A 66 17.92 1.32 -9.70
C VAL A 66 17.96 2.47 -8.71
N PRO A 67 17.01 3.42 -8.77
CA PRO A 67 16.94 4.50 -7.79
C PRO A 67 16.83 3.97 -6.36
N ALA A 68 17.58 4.57 -5.44
CA ALA A 68 17.50 4.25 -4.02
C ALA A 68 16.25 4.85 -3.36
N ALA A 69 15.80 6.03 -3.84
CA ALA A 69 14.56 6.65 -3.39
C ALA A 69 13.35 5.85 -3.89
N LEU A 70 12.51 5.38 -2.96
CA LEU A 70 11.39 4.49 -3.30
C LEU A 70 10.40 5.11 -4.27
N GLU A 71 10.15 6.42 -4.17
CA GLU A 71 9.24 7.16 -5.03
C GLU A 71 9.71 7.25 -6.50
N GLN A 72 11.00 7.05 -6.75
CA GLN A 72 11.58 7.08 -8.09
C GLN A 72 11.67 5.68 -8.73
N ARG A 73 11.31 4.65 -8.00
CA ARG A 73 11.38 3.26 -8.47
C ARG A 73 10.20 2.93 -9.38
N THR A 74 10.48 2.09 -10.37
CA THR A 74 9.49 1.58 -11.35
C THR A 74 9.41 0.06 -11.34
N ASP A 75 10.11 -0.61 -10.43
CA ASP A 75 10.26 -2.06 -10.32
C ASP A 75 9.67 -2.65 -9.04
N LEU A 76 9.10 -1.80 -8.17
CA LEU A 76 8.45 -2.24 -6.94
C LEU A 76 7.17 -3.00 -7.26
N THR A 77 6.97 -4.16 -6.62
CA THR A 77 5.74 -4.94 -6.76
C THR A 77 4.88 -4.87 -5.51
N PRO A 78 3.54 -4.97 -5.65
CA PRO A 78 2.64 -5.01 -4.49
C PRO A 78 3.03 -6.07 -3.46
N THR A 79 3.41 -7.26 -3.93
CA THR A 79 3.81 -8.38 -3.06
C THR A 79 5.08 -8.06 -2.28
N GLN A 80 6.10 -7.45 -2.92
CA GLN A 80 7.33 -7.06 -2.24
C GLN A 80 7.11 -6.00 -1.19
N ILE A 81 6.33 -4.95 -1.52
CA ILE A 81 6.01 -3.86 -0.58
C ILE A 81 5.28 -4.44 0.63
N ARG A 82 4.22 -5.22 0.40
CA ARG A 82 3.43 -5.83 1.47
C ARG A 82 4.28 -6.71 2.37
N ALA A 83 5.07 -7.61 1.79
CA ALA A 83 5.94 -8.52 2.55
C ALA A 83 6.97 -7.74 3.37
N THR A 84 7.60 -6.70 2.80
CA THR A 84 8.61 -5.91 3.49
C THR A 84 8.01 -5.10 4.63
N VAL A 85 6.87 -4.44 4.42
CA VAL A 85 6.19 -3.66 5.46
C VAL A 85 5.72 -4.55 6.61
N ARG A 86 5.15 -5.72 6.31
CA ARG A 86 4.60 -6.61 7.35
C ARG A 86 5.64 -7.42 8.12
N ASN A 87 6.73 -7.80 7.47
CA ASN A 87 7.73 -8.67 8.08
C ASN A 87 9.02 -7.93 8.46
N GLY A 88 9.19 -6.70 7.98
CA GLY A 88 10.48 -6.01 8.05
C GLY A 88 11.51 -6.62 7.10
N ARG A 89 12.65 -5.99 6.96
CA ARG A 89 13.79 -6.50 6.19
C ARG A 89 15.10 -5.85 6.66
N ASN A 90 16.05 -6.65 7.11
CA ASN A 90 17.33 -6.15 7.66
C ASN A 90 17.08 -5.15 8.80
N MET A 91 17.46 -3.89 8.61
CA MET A 91 17.26 -2.81 9.58
C MET A 91 15.86 -2.19 9.53
N MET A 92 15.05 -2.46 8.52
CA MET A 92 13.69 -1.97 8.42
C MET A 92 12.79 -2.78 9.37
N PRO A 93 12.15 -2.14 10.35
CA PRO A 93 11.23 -2.83 11.25
C PRO A 93 9.96 -3.26 10.54
N GLN A 94 9.28 -4.24 11.11
CA GLN A 94 7.93 -4.60 10.69
C GLN A 94 6.93 -3.55 11.17
N SER A 95 5.88 -3.30 10.38
CA SER A 95 4.74 -2.48 10.78
C SER A 95 3.51 -3.35 10.98
N ARG A 96 2.90 -3.24 12.18
CA ARG A 96 1.68 -3.97 12.54
C ARG A 96 0.46 -3.32 11.89
N LYS A 97 -0.65 -4.06 11.83
CA LYS A 97 -1.93 -3.55 11.31
C LYS A 97 -2.53 -2.40 12.15
N THR A 98 -2.09 -2.25 13.38
CA THR A 98 -2.46 -1.14 14.28
C THR A 98 -1.66 0.13 14.00
N GLU A 99 -0.55 0.03 13.27
CA GLU A 99 0.31 1.15 12.85
C GLU A 99 -0.05 1.56 11.41
N ILE A 100 -0.01 0.61 10.49
CA ILE A 100 -0.43 0.78 9.09
C ILE A 100 -1.52 -0.26 8.85
N SER A 101 -2.77 0.15 8.71
CA SER A 101 -3.89 -0.76 8.43
C SER A 101 -3.70 -1.49 7.09
N ASP A 102 -4.50 -2.50 6.80
CA ASP A 102 -4.43 -3.16 5.49
C ASP A 102 -4.89 -2.22 4.37
N ALA A 103 -5.87 -1.35 4.65
CA ALA A 103 -6.32 -0.32 3.71
C ALA A 103 -5.22 0.72 3.43
N ASP A 104 -4.58 1.26 4.48
CA ASP A 104 -3.45 2.20 4.32
C ASP A 104 -2.29 1.56 3.56
N LEU A 105 -2.04 0.26 3.78
CA LEU A 105 -1.00 -0.45 3.04
C LEU A 105 -1.36 -0.65 1.57
N ASP A 106 -2.64 -0.87 1.25
CA ASP A 106 -3.10 -0.94 -0.13
C ASP A 106 -2.93 0.43 -0.83
N ASP A 107 -3.25 1.52 -0.14
CA ASP A 107 -3.05 2.88 -0.63
C ASP A 107 -1.56 3.20 -0.83
N LEU A 108 -0.71 2.85 0.14
CA LEU A 108 0.75 2.98 0.03
C LEU A 108 1.31 2.20 -1.18
N ILE A 109 0.81 0.99 -1.41
CA ILE A 109 1.20 0.18 -2.57
C ILE A 109 0.78 0.89 -3.87
N ALA A 110 -0.45 1.41 -3.94
CA ALA A 110 -0.91 2.15 -5.11
C ALA A 110 -0.03 3.37 -5.39
N TYR A 111 0.36 4.11 -4.35
CA TYR A 111 1.28 5.24 -4.46
C TYR A 111 2.66 4.83 -4.98
N LEU A 112 3.31 3.86 -4.37
CA LEU A 112 4.67 3.46 -4.74
C LEU A 112 4.75 2.72 -6.08
N THR A 113 3.63 2.19 -6.59
CA THR A 113 3.60 1.48 -7.88
C THR A 113 3.01 2.30 -9.02
N GLN A 114 2.59 3.53 -8.78
CA GLN A 114 1.96 4.38 -9.80
C GLN A 114 2.84 4.60 -11.05
N HIS A 115 4.16 4.56 -10.89
CA HIS A 115 5.12 4.75 -11.99
C HIS A 115 5.52 3.45 -12.71
N ASN A 116 5.09 2.29 -12.23
CA ASN A 116 5.42 1.01 -12.86
C ASN A 116 4.83 0.87 -14.26
N LYS A 117 3.69 1.50 -14.52
CA LYS A 117 2.99 1.45 -15.81
C LYS A 117 3.78 2.08 -16.95
N ALA A 118 4.62 3.07 -16.66
CA ALA A 118 5.43 3.74 -17.68
C ALA A 118 6.51 2.84 -18.33
N ARG A 119 6.78 1.67 -17.79
CA ARG A 119 7.78 0.72 -18.31
C ARG A 119 7.20 -0.31 -19.28
N HIS A 120 5.90 -0.61 -19.18
CA HIS A 120 5.25 -1.64 -19.99
C HIS A 120 4.78 -1.13 -21.36
N ASP A 121 4.76 0.19 -21.57
CA ASP A 121 4.29 0.85 -22.80
C ASP A 121 5.44 1.28 -23.74
N LYS A 122 6.66 0.77 -23.53
CA LYS A 122 7.84 0.96 -24.40
C LYS A 122 8.33 -0.37 -24.94
#